data_1e727f30c13dc43a511eb1e62677c4cf
#
_entry.id   1e727f30c13dc43a511eb1e62677c4cf
#
_cell.length_a   1.000
_cell.length_b   1.000
_cell.length_c   1.000
_cell.angle_alpha   90.00
_cell.angle_beta   90.00
_cell.angle_gamma   90.00
#
_symmetry.space_group_name_H-M   'P 1'
#
loop_
_entity.id
_entity.type
_entity.pdbx_description
1 polymer ?
#
loop_
_entity_poly.entity_id
_entity_poly.type
_entity_poly.pdbx_seq_one_letter_code
_entity_poly.pdbx_strand_id
1 'polypeptide(L)'
;LTEIIDLPSPNVLPGHLLIRTSCTLVSSGTERMLVNFAKSNLFDKALQQPDKVRQVYDKIGTDGLLPTLKAVSNKLSNPIPLGYCNVGVVVSVGDNVTGYKVGDRVVSNGPHAELVVVPHRLCSVIPHTVSDEEAVFTILASIGLQGVRLASPSLGETFVVSGLGLIGLLTCQLLKANGCKVLGMDPDPRQVAFAQSLGFDALDLSSDINPVDWCNELNSGI
;
A
#
# COMPACT_ATOMS: atom_id res chain seq x y z
N LEU A 1 -18.71 10.21 -1.64
CA LEU A 1 -18.11 11.28 -0.81
C LEU A 1 -17.15 10.63 0.18
N THR A 2 -16.01 11.27 0.42
CA THR A 2 -15.10 10.87 1.50
C THR A 2 -15.45 11.77 2.69
N GLU A 3 -15.68 11.18 3.86
CA GLU A 3 -16.09 11.90 5.06
C GLU A 3 -15.42 11.30 6.30
N ILE A 4 -15.28 12.09 7.34
CA ILE A 4 -14.87 11.62 8.67
C ILE A 4 -16.14 11.28 9.43
N ILE A 5 -16.18 10.09 10.02
CA ILE A 5 -17.32 9.62 10.81
C ILE A 5 -16.87 9.27 12.23
N ASP A 6 -17.70 9.59 13.20
CA ASP A 6 -17.51 9.16 14.56
C ASP A 6 -18.07 7.76 14.76
N LEU A 7 -17.24 6.87 15.29
CA LEU A 7 -17.60 5.48 15.58
C LEU A 7 -17.34 5.20 17.08
N PRO A 8 -18.08 4.26 17.68
CA PRO A 8 -17.75 3.77 19.02
C PRO A 8 -16.32 3.23 19.06
N SER A 9 -15.63 3.46 20.18
CA SER A 9 -14.30 2.90 20.39
C SER A 9 -14.32 1.38 20.22
N PRO A 10 -13.44 0.80 19.39
CA PRO A 10 -13.44 -0.63 19.16
C PRO A 10 -12.90 -1.38 20.37
N ASN A 11 -13.44 -2.57 20.63
CA ASN A 11 -12.89 -3.50 21.62
C ASN A 11 -11.74 -4.31 20.99
N VAL A 12 -10.72 -4.60 21.80
CA VAL A 12 -9.66 -5.53 21.39
C VAL A 12 -10.23 -6.94 21.21
N LEU A 13 -9.80 -7.62 20.15
CA LEU A 13 -10.19 -8.99 19.82
C LEU A 13 -9.05 -9.97 20.16
N PRO A 14 -9.34 -11.26 20.43
CA PRO A 14 -8.31 -12.27 20.56
C PRO A 14 -7.39 -12.29 19.31
N GLY A 15 -6.08 -12.40 19.50
CA GLY A 15 -5.09 -12.36 18.45
C GLY A 15 -4.82 -10.97 17.82
N HIS A 16 -5.38 -9.90 18.39
CA HIS A 16 -5.28 -8.54 17.86
C HIS A 16 -4.64 -7.58 18.87
N LEU A 17 -4.16 -6.46 18.35
CA LEU A 17 -3.73 -5.30 19.11
C LEU A 17 -4.74 -4.16 18.92
N LEU A 18 -5.06 -3.45 19.99
CA LEU A 18 -5.71 -2.14 19.91
C LEU A 18 -4.61 -1.09 19.95
N ILE A 19 -4.55 -0.27 18.91
CA ILE A 19 -3.48 0.70 18.68
C ILE A 19 -4.11 2.09 18.64
N ARG A 20 -3.54 3.04 19.41
CA ARG A 20 -3.81 4.47 19.26
C ARG A 20 -2.86 5.01 18.23
N THR A 21 -3.41 5.50 17.13
CA THR A 21 -2.67 6.03 15.99
C THR A 21 -1.91 7.30 16.36
N SER A 22 -0.64 7.39 15.97
CA SER A 22 0.16 8.62 15.98
C SER A 22 0.25 9.24 14.60
N CYS A 23 0.46 8.44 13.55
CA CYS A 23 0.42 8.92 12.18
C CYS A 23 -0.01 7.81 11.20
N THR A 24 -0.46 8.24 10.01
CA THR A 24 -0.80 7.35 8.90
C THR A 24 -0.26 7.89 7.60
N LEU A 25 0.08 7.01 6.66
CA LEU A 25 0.54 7.39 5.33
C LEU A 25 -0.57 7.21 4.31
N VAL A 26 -0.88 8.28 3.57
CA VAL A 26 -1.82 8.25 2.45
C VAL A 26 -1.12 7.68 1.21
N SER A 27 -1.60 6.54 0.72
CA SER A 27 -1.17 5.98 -0.56
C SER A 27 -2.04 6.55 -1.69
N SER A 28 -1.60 7.66 -2.27
CA SER A 28 -2.39 8.42 -3.25
C SER A 28 -2.85 7.58 -4.45
N GLY A 29 -2.07 6.61 -4.91
CA GLY A 29 -2.44 5.71 -6.01
C GLY A 29 -3.61 4.79 -5.64
N THR A 30 -3.45 4.00 -4.60
CA THR A 30 -4.45 3.00 -4.17
C THR A 30 -5.72 3.65 -3.63
N GLU A 31 -5.58 4.66 -2.79
CA GLU A 31 -6.74 5.31 -2.18
C GLU A 31 -7.54 6.13 -3.19
N ARG A 32 -6.87 6.81 -4.15
CA ARG A 32 -7.54 7.45 -5.26
C ARG A 32 -8.34 6.46 -6.11
N MET A 33 -7.78 5.26 -6.35
CA MET A 33 -8.50 4.19 -7.04
C MET A 33 -9.76 3.78 -6.28
N LEU A 34 -9.67 3.59 -4.96
CA LEU A 34 -10.83 3.25 -4.11
C LEU A 34 -11.90 4.35 -4.12
N VAL A 35 -11.49 5.61 -4.01
CA VAL A 35 -12.40 6.78 -4.07
C VAL A 35 -13.06 6.88 -5.45
N ASN A 36 -12.32 6.68 -6.53
CA ASN A 36 -12.86 6.69 -7.89
C ASN A 36 -13.83 5.53 -8.10
N PHE A 37 -13.49 4.33 -7.62
CA PHE A 37 -14.38 3.18 -7.65
C PHE A 37 -15.68 3.44 -6.86
N ALA A 38 -15.57 4.08 -5.67
CA ALA A 38 -16.76 4.42 -4.88
C ALA A 38 -17.68 5.41 -5.62
N LYS A 39 -17.10 6.35 -6.38
CA LYS A 39 -17.84 7.35 -7.19
C LYS A 39 -18.43 6.79 -8.48
N SER A 40 -17.92 5.66 -8.99
CA SER A 40 -18.38 5.05 -10.22
C SER A 40 -19.84 4.58 -10.11
N ASN A 41 -20.56 4.62 -11.22
CA ASN A 41 -21.90 4.04 -11.28
C ASN A 41 -21.86 2.50 -11.25
N LEU A 42 -23.02 1.84 -11.08
CA LEU A 42 -23.10 0.38 -10.96
C LEU A 42 -22.60 -0.35 -12.21
N PHE A 43 -22.77 0.24 -13.39
CA PHE A 43 -22.33 -0.33 -14.66
C PHE A 43 -20.80 -0.32 -14.77
N ASP A 44 -20.17 0.81 -14.44
CA ASP A 44 -18.70 0.92 -14.43
C ASP A 44 -18.08 0.02 -13.36
N LYS A 45 -18.70 -0.11 -12.19
CA LYS A 45 -18.30 -1.06 -11.14
C LYS A 45 -18.34 -2.51 -11.62
N ALA A 46 -19.38 -2.87 -12.37
CA ALA A 46 -19.50 -4.21 -12.95
C ALA A 46 -18.39 -4.49 -13.97
N LEU A 47 -18.09 -3.52 -14.86
CA LEU A 47 -17.01 -3.64 -15.84
C LEU A 47 -15.62 -3.75 -15.19
N GLN A 48 -15.39 -3.04 -14.10
CA GLN A 48 -14.10 -3.07 -13.37
C GLN A 48 -13.88 -4.36 -12.57
N GLN A 49 -14.95 -5.08 -12.22
CA GLN A 49 -14.88 -6.30 -11.41
C GLN A 49 -15.72 -7.46 -11.99
N PRO A 50 -15.35 -8.01 -13.14
CA PRO A 50 -16.11 -9.07 -13.82
C PRO A 50 -16.30 -10.33 -12.95
N ASP A 51 -15.28 -10.67 -12.13
CA ASP A 51 -15.36 -11.82 -11.21
C ASP A 51 -16.44 -11.65 -10.14
N LYS A 52 -16.64 -10.40 -9.67
CA LYS A 52 -17.72 -10.10 -8.71
C LYS A 52 -19.09 -10.17 -9.36
N VAL A 53 -19.19 -9.76 -10.61
CA VAL A 53 -20.43 -9.90 -11.39
C VAL A 53 -20.81 -11.38 -11.52
N ARG A 54 -19.82 -12.25 -11.83
CA ARG A 54 -20.04 -13.70 -11.89
C ARG A 54 -20.51 -14.26 -10.55
N GLN A 55 -19.86 -13.89 -9.44
CA GLN A 55 -20.29 -14.29 -8.10
C GLN A 55 -21.72 -13.84 -7.76
N VAL A 56 -22.14 -12.63 -8.19
CA VAL A 56 -23.52 -12.15 -8.03
C VAL A 56 -24.48 -12.99 -8.86
N TYR A 57 -24.09 -13.35 -10.08
CA TYR A 57 -24.92 -14.20 -10.96
C TYR A 57 -25.11 -15.59 -10.36
N ASP A 58 -24.03 -16.22 -9.88
CA ASP A 58 -24.09 -17.52 -9.21
C ASP A 58 -24.99 -17.45 -7.96
N LYS A 59 -24.88 -16.36 -7.19
CA LYS A 59 -25.69 -16.13 -5.99
C LYS A 59 -27.16 -15.88 -6.28
N ILE A 60 -27.50 -15.29 -7.43
CA ILE A 60 -28.90 -15.19 -7.88
C ILE A 60 -29.49 -16.58 -8.11
N GLY A 61 -28.72 -17.51 -8.65
CA GLY A 61 -29.15 -18.90 -8.85
C GLY A 61 -29.39 -19.67 -7.55
N THR A 62 -28.67 -19.37 -6.48
CA THR A 62 -28.81 -20.05 -5.17
C THR A 62 -29.79 -19.39 -4.23
N ASP A 63 -29.70 -18.07 -4.06
CA ASP A 63 -30.43 -17.30 -3.04
C ASP A 63 -31.67 -16.56 -3.60
N GLY A 64 -31.78 -16.48 -4.93
CA GLY A 64 -32.80 -15.71 -5.62
C GLY A 64 -32.42 -14.24 -5.87
N LEU A 65 -33.15 -13.59 -6.78
CA LEU A 65 -32.82 -12.24 -7.27
C LEU A 65 -32.93 -11.16 -6.19
N LEU A 66 -34.08 -11.12 -5.47
CA LEU A 66 -34.35 -10.05 -4.49
C LEU A 66 -33.38 -10.06 -3.27
N PRO A 67 -33.09 -11.23 -2.63
CA PRO A 67 -32.12 -11.29 -1.55
C PRO A 67 -30.72 -10.90 -2.02
N THR A 68 -30.33 -11.33 -3.22
CA THR A 68 -29.01 -11.01 -3.79
C THR A 68 -28.87 -9.52 -4.08
N LEU A 69 -29.86 -8.88 -4.70
CA LEU A 69 -29.84 -7.43 -4.95
C LEU A 69 -29.77 -6.63 -3.65
N LYS A 70 -30.53 -7.05 -2.62
CA LYS A 70 -30.48 -6.40 -1.29
C LYS A 70 -29.10 -6.57 -0.63
N ALA A 71 -28.49 -7.74 -0.72
CA ALA A 71 -27.15 -8.00 -0.19
C ALA A 71 -26.06 -7.18 -0.93
N VAL A 72 -26.16 -7.07 -2.25
CA VAL A 72 -25.26 -6.24 -3.07
C VAL A 72 -25.43 -4.76 -2.70
N SER A 73 -26.66 -4.26 -2.63
CA SER A 73 -26.94 -2.87 -2.25
C SER A 73 -26.38 -2.54 -0.86
N ASN A 74 -26.63 -3.40 0.13
CA ASN A 74 -26.12 -3.22 1.49
C ASN A 74 -24.59 -3.20 1.49
N LYS A 75 -23.94 -4.08 0.73
CA LYS A 75 -22.46 -4.13 0.66
C LYS A 75 -21.86 -2.91 -0.03
N LEU A 76 -22.54 -2.34 -1.02
CA LEU A 76 -22.11 -1.14 -1.72
C LEU A 76 -22.40 0.15 -0.93
N SER A 77 -23.34 0.11 0.00
CA SER A 77 -23.72 1.25 0.86
C SER A 77 -22.86 1.37 2.12
N ASN A 78 -22.16 0.29 2.50
CA ASN A 78 -21.31 0.32 3.69
C ASN A 78 -20.08 1.19 3.44
N PRO A 79 -19.73 2.12 4.35
CA PRO A 79 -18.50 2.87 4.28
C PRO A 79 -17.28 1.93 4.26
N ILE A 80 -16.34 2.21 3.37
CA ILE A 80 -15.06 1.48 3.31
C ILE A 80 -14.01 2.36 3.98
N PRO A 81 -13.36 1.88 5.06
CA PRO A 81 -12.27 2.63 5.67
C PRO A 81 -11.13 2.80 4.68
N LEU A 82 -10.56 4.00 4.62
CA LEU A 82 -9.37 4.30 3.82
C LEU A 82 -8.11 4.13 4.66
N GLY A 83 -7.00 3.90 3.98
CA GLY A 83 -5.70 3.71 4.60
C GLY A 83 -5.39 2.27 4.95
N TYR A 84 -4.09 1.98 4.99
CA TYR A 84 -3.54 0.67 5.36
C TYR A 84 -2.07 0.79 5.79
N CYS A 85 -1.62 2.00 6.14
CA CYS A 85 -0.29 2.28 6.67
C CYS A 85 -0.47 3.11 7.93
N ASN A 86 -0.34 2.48 9.08
CA ASN A 86 -0.63 3.07 10.38
C ASN A 86 0.56 2.85 11.32
N VAL A 87 0.89 3.87 12.07
CA VAL A 87 1.84 3.82 13.19
C VAL A 87 1.14 4.33 14.43
N GLY A 88 1.41 3.70 15.55
CA GLY A 88 0.84 4.12 16.82
C GLY A 88 1.38 3.36 18.02
N VAL A 89 0.72 3.56 19.15
CA VAL A 89 1.08 2.95 20.43
C VAL A 89 0.03 1.92 20.80
N VAL A 90 0.47 0.73 21.20
CA VAL A 90 -0.41 -0.33 21.70
C VAL A 90 -1.06 0.14 22.99
N VAL A 91 -2.39 0.19 23.02
CA VAL A 91 -3.18 0.55 24.21
C VAL A 91 -3.87 -0.65 24.87
N SER A 92 -4.05 -1.74 24.12
CA SER A 92 -4.52 -3.01 24.67
C SER A 92 -4.03 -4.17 23.81
N VAL A 93 -3.81 -5.32 24.46
CA VAL A 93 -3.34 -6.56 23.82
C VAL A 93 -4.42 -7.62 24.02
N GLY A 94 -4.87 -8.22 22.92
CA GLY A 94 -5.89 -9.28 22.96
C GLY A 94 -5.33 -10.62 23.44
N ASP A 95 -6.22 -11.53 23.83
CA ASP A 95 -5.84 -12.89 24.21
C ASP A 95 -5.07 -13.59 23.10
N ASN A 96 -4.18 -14.51 23.47
CA ASN A 96 -3.33 -15.30 22.56
C ASN A 96 -2.34 -14.46 21.70
N VAL A 97 -2.03 -13.24 22.13
CA VAL A 97 -0.95 -12.43 21.53
C VAL A 97 0.30 -12.55 22.39
N THR A 98 1.43 -12.81 21.74
CA THR A 98 2.77 -12.82 22.36
C THR A 98 3.70 -11.85 21.65
N GLY A 99 4.72 -11.35 22.36
CA GLY A 99 5.73 -10.47 21.77
C GLY A 99 5.35 -8.99 21.72
N TYR A 100 4.19 -8.61 22.26
CA TYR A 100 3.74 -7.22 22.35
C TYR A 100 3.24 -6.89 23.76
N LYS A 101 3.39 -5.64 24.15
CA LYS A 101 2.87 -5.10 25.42
C LYS A 101 2.28 -3.71 25.21
N VAL A 102 1.43 -3.29 26.13
CA VAL A 102 0.92 -1.91 26.19
C VAL A 102 2.10 -0.93 26.28
N GLY A 103 2.06 0.11 25.49
CA GLY A 103 3.11 1.11 25.35
C GLY A 103 4.11 0.85 24.23
N ASP A 104 4.10 -0.33 23.60
CA ASP A 104 4.96 -0.57 22.43
C ASP A 104 4.54 0.32 21.25
N ARG A 105 5.53 0.92 20.58
CA ARG A 105 5.33 1.59 19.32
C ARG A 105 5.33 0.57 18.20
N VAL A 106 4.29 0.59 17.36
CA VAL A 106 4.12 -0.42 16.30
C VAL A 106 3.71 0.23 14.98
N VAL A 107 4.19 -0.35 13.88
CA VAL A 107 3.65 -0.15 12.54
C VAL A 107 2.66 -1.27 12.25
N SER A 108 1.58 -0.94 11.55
CA SER A 108 0.51 -1.88 11.20
C SER A 108 -0.16 -1.51 9.88
N ASN A 109 -0.95 -2.45 9.34
CA ASN A 109 -1.80 -2.18 8.18
C ASN A 109 -3.18 -1.60 8.56
N GLY A 110 -3.29 -0.97 9.72
CA GLY A 110 -4.52 -0.29 10.16
C GLY A 110 -4.95 0.84 9.22
N PRO A 111 -6.26 1.12 9.14
CA PRO A 111 -6.81 2.23 8.36
C PRO A 111 -6.52 3.59 9.01
N HIS A 112 -6.94 4.66 8.32
CA HIS A 112 -6.94 6.01 8.87
C HIS A 112 -8.04 6.14 9.92
N ALA A 113 -7.69 5.92 11.17
CA ALA A 113 -8.59 6.08 12.32
C ALA A 113 -7.77 6.37 13.58
N GLU A 114 -8.38 7.01 14.57
CA GLU A 114 -7.74 7.33 15.84
C GLU A 114 -7.37 6.06 16.63
N LEU A 115 -8.27 5.07 16.63
CA LEU A 115 -8.08 3.77 17.24
C LEU A 115 -8.29 2.67 16.19
N VAL A 116 -7.36 1.74 16.09
CA VAL A 116 -7.43 0.62 15.15
C VAL A 116 -7.23 -0.71 15.87
N VAL A 117 -8.00 -1.72 15.47
CA VAL A 117 -7.83 -3.11 15.92
C VAL A 117 -7.23 -3.90 14.78
N VAL A 118 -6.00 -4.41 14.97
CA VAL A 118 -5.23 -5.06 13.91
C VAL A 118 -4.73 -6.41 14.38
N PRO A 119 -4.78 -7.47 13.56
CA PRO A 119 -4.15 -8.75 13.88
C PRO A 119 -2.66 -8.55 14.20
N HIS A 120 -2.19 -9.10 15.31
CA HIS A 120 -0.80 -8.92 15.75
C HIS A 120 0.24 -9.34 14.69
N ARG A 121 -0.11 -10.30 13.82
CA ARG A 121 0.75 -10.76 12.71
C ARG A 121 0.95 -9.74 11.58
N LEU A 122 0.11 -8.70 11.56
CA LEU A 122 0.20 -7.57 10.62
C LEU A 122 0.76 -6.32 11.33
N CYS A 123 1.43 -6.52 12.45
CA CYS A 123 2.09 -5.48 13.21
C CYS A 123 3.58 -5.81 13.37
N SER A 124 4.40 -4.77 13.53
CA SER A 124 5.82 -4.91 13.89
C SER A 124 6.21 -3.82 14.87
N VAL A 125 7.03 -4.16 15.88
CA VAL A 125 7.56 -3.19 16.83
C VAL A 125 8.56 -2.29 16.13
N ILE A 126 8.47 -0.98 16.39
CA ILE A 126 9.34 0.04 15.82
C ILE A 126 10.57 0.19 16.72
N PRO A 127 11.80 0.08 16.19
CA PRO A 127 13.02 0.37 16.94
C PRO A 127 13.02 1.81 17.48
N HIS A 128 13.65 2.02 18.63
CA HIS A 128 13.70 3.35 19.26
C HIS A 128 14.43 4.41 18.42
N THR A 129 15.31 3.97 17.52
CA THR A 129 16.08 4.84 16.61
C THR A 129 15.30 5.28 15.38
N VAL A 130 14.11 4.73 15.14
CA VAL A 130 13.28 5.02 13.98
C VAL A 130 12.10 5.88 14.43
N SER A 131 11.87 6.99 13.74
CA SER A 131 10.72 7.87 13.99
C SER A 131 9.41 7.25 13.47
N ASP A 132 8.27 7.79 13.90
CA ASP A 132 6.96 7.34 13.43
C ASP A 132 6.77 7.68 11.94
N GLU A 133 7.28 8.85 11.51
CA GLU A 133 7.24 9.33 10.13
C GLU A 133 8.08 8.46 9.18
N GLU A 134 9.17 7.87 9.64
CA GLU A 134 9.96 6.90 8.88
C GLU A 134 9.28 5.53 8.88
N ALA A 135 8.83 5.08 10.04
CA ALA A 135 8.22 3.76 10.22
C ALA A 135 6.94 3.57 9.39
N VAL A 136 6.17 4.64 9.17
CA VAL A 136 4.89 4.56 8.45
C VAL A 136 5.02 4.09 7.00
N PHE A 137 6.22 4.22 6.38
CA PHE A 137 6.51 3.71 5.04
C PHE A 137 6.70 2.20 4.98
N THR A 138 6.86 1.51 6.13
CA THR A 138 7.20 0.08 6.19
C THR A 138 6.25 -0.80 5.40
N ILE A 139 4.94 -0.53 5.46
CA ILE A 139 3.94 -1.36 4.75
C ILE A 139 4.14 -1.27 3.24
N LEU A 140 4.33 -0.07 2.69
CA LEU A 140 4.58 0.12 1.26
C LEU A 140 5.97 -0.37 0.86
N ALA A 141 6.97 -0.15 1.69
CA ALA A 141 8.31 -0.67 1.47
C ALA A 141 8.33 -2.21 1.45
N SER A 142 7.50 -2.87 2.26
CA SER A 142 7.39 -4.33 2.26
C SER A 142 6.86 -4.90 0.92
N ILE A 143 6.02 -4.14 0.22
CA ILE A 143 5.53 -4.50 -1.13
C ILE A 143 6.71 -4.44 -2.12
N GLY A 144 7.46 -3.35 -2.12
CA GLY A 144 8.68 -3.21 -2.93
C GLY A 144 9.72 -4.28 -2.60
N LEU A 145 9.95 -4.54 -1.30
CA LEU A 145 10.88 -5.58 -0.84
C LEU A 145 10.47 -6.98 -1.32
N GLN A 146 9.17 -7.29 -1.38
CA GLN A 146 8.71 -8.56 -1.93
C GLN A 146 9.08 -8.69 -3.42
N GLY A 147 8.92 -7.63 -4.20
CA GLY A 147 9.37 -7.58 -5.60
C GLY A 147 10.88 -7.82 -5.73
N VAL A 148 11.68 -7.13 -4.90
CA VAL A 148 13.13 -7.30 -4.84
C VAL A 148 13.52 -8.75 -4.50
N ARG A 149 12.85 -9.37 -3.50
CA ARG A 149 13.11 -10.78 -3.14
C ARG A 149 12.78 -11.75 -4.26
N LEU A 150 11.70 -11.53 -4.99
CA LEU A 150 11.33 -12.37 -6.14
C LEU A 150 12.31 -12.23 -7.30
N ALA A 151 12.86 -11.03 -7.51
CA ALA A 151 13.88 -10.76 -8.51
C ALA A 151 15.26 -11.36 -8.14
N SER A 152 15.48 -11.67 -6.86
CA SER A 152 16.73 -12.28 -6.34
C SER A 152 18.01 -11.56 -6.80
N PRO A 153 18.13 -10.24 -6.59
CA PRO A 153 19.23 -9.45 -7.13
C PRO A 153 20.59 -9.86 -6.56
N SER A 154 21.60 -9.88 -7.43
CA SER A 154 23.00 -10.03 -7.05
C SER A 154 23.67 -8.66 -6.93
N LEU A 155 24.76 -8.60 -6.14
CA LEU A 155 25.56 -7.39 -5.98
C LEU A 155 26.08 -6.89 -7.33
N GLY A 156 25.90 -5.60 -7.61
CA GLY A 156 26.36 -4.96 -8.84
C GLY A 156 25.44 -5.12 -10.05
N GLU A 157 24.38 -5.90 -9.97
CA GLU A 157 23.40 -5.98 -11.06
C GLU A 157 22.69 -4.64 -11.28
N THR A 158 22.30 -4.38 -12.53
CA THR A 158 21.53 -3.20 -12.92
C THR A 158 20.04 -3.55 -12.98
N PHE A 159 19.23 -2.79 -12.26
CA PHE A 159 17.78 -2.91 -12.26
C PHE A 159 17.11 -1.67 -12.85
N VAL A 160 16.11 -1.91 -13.69
CA VAL A 160 15.23 -0.86 -14.19
C VAL A 160 13.93 -0.88 -13.40
N VAL A 161 13.56 0.27 -12.81
CA VAL A 161 12.30 0.46 -12.09
C VAL A 161 11.39 1.36 -12.94
N SER A 162 10.33 0.77 -13.48
CA SER A 162 9.31 1.49 -14.24
C SER A 162 8.19 1.97 -13.31
N GLY A 163 7.98 3.28 -13.28
CA GLY A 163 7.08 3.97 -12.34
C GLY A 163 7.80 4.46 -11.10
N LEU A 164 8.01 5.77 -11.00
CA LEU A 164 8.71 6.45 -9.90
C LEU A 164 7.75 7.09 -8.90
N GLY A 165 6.57 6.51 -8.75
CA GLY A 165 5.67 6.81 -7.64
C GLY A 165 6.22 6.28 -6.32
N LEU A 166 5.44 6.37 -5.25
CA LEU A 166 5.88 6.04 -3.88
C LEU A 166 6.50 4.64 -3.76
N ILE A 167 5.85 3.59 -4.29
CA ILE A 167 6.38 2.21 -4.23
C ILE A 167 7.64 2.09 -5.09
N GLY A 168 7.67 2.69 -6.30
CA GLY A 168 8.83 2.65 -7.16
C GLY A 168 10.06 3.30 -6.52
N LEU A 169 9.90 4.47 -5.92
CA LEU A 169 10.99 5.17 -5.20
C LEU A 169 11.50 4.38 -3.98
N LEU A 170 10.60 3.75 -3.22
CA LEU A 170 11.00 2.85 -2.13
C LEU A 170 11.75 1.63 -2.66
N THR A 171 11.30 1.06 -3.80
CA THR A 171 11.98 -0.06 -4.47
C THR A 171 13.37 0.33 -4.96
N CYS A 172 13.53 1.53 -5.55
CA CYS A 172 14.84 2.07 -5.94
C CYS A 172 15.80 2.14 -4.74
N GLN A 173 15.33 2.65 -3.60
CA GLN A 173 16.13 2.73 -2.38
C GLN A 173 16.52 1.34 -1.84
N LEU A 174 15.61 0.38 -1.86
CA LEU A 174 15.87 -1.00 -1.43
C LEU A 174 16.90 -1.68 -2.34
N LEU A 175 16.79 -1.55 -3.65
CA LEU A 175 17.75 -2.08 -4.62
C LEU A 175 19.15 -1.43 -4.44
N LYS A 176 19.20 -0.11 -4.28
CA LYS A 176 20.45 0.61 -4.00
C LYS A 176 21.09 0.13 -2.71
N ALA A 177 20.31 -0.05 -1.64
CA ALA A 177 20.78 -0.59 -0.36
C ALA A 177 21.27 -2.05 -0.48
N ASN A 178 20.73 -2.82 -1.43
CA ASN A 178 21.19 -4.17 -1.76
C ASN A 178 22.47 -4.19 -2.63
N GLY A 179 23.01 -3.03 -3.00
CA GLY A 179 24.23 -2.90 -3.80
C GLY A 179 24.01 -3.00 -5.31
N CYS A 180 22.79 -2.84 -5.79
CA CYS A 180 22.47 -2.80 -7.21
C CYS A 180 22.63 -1.40 -7.79
N LYS A 181 22.91 -1.31 -9.08
CA LYS A 181 22.71 -0.09 -9.88
C LYS A 181 21.24 0.03 -10.22
N VAL A 182 20.66 1.22 -10.08
CA VAL A 182 19.22 1.44 -10.26
C VAL A 182 18.98 2.53 -11.29
N LEU A 183 18.22 2.20 -12.32
CA LEU A 183 17.76 3.11 -13.36
C LEU A 183 16.24 3.25 -13.23
N GLY A 184 15.74 4.46 -13.05
CA GLY A 184 14.32 4.75 -12.92
C GLY A 184 13.70 5.25 -14.22
N MET A 185 12.41 5.01 -14.44
CA MET A 185 11.66 5.53 -15.57
C MET A 185 10.25 5.92 -15.16
N ASP A 186 9.78 7.10 -15.62
CA ASP A 186 8.40 7.53 -15.40
C ASP A 186 7.94 8.48 -16.50
N PRO A 187 6.68 8.45 -16.96
CA PRO A 187 6.14 9.42 -17.90
C PRO A 187 5.85 10.80 -17.26
N ASP A 188 5.85 10.93 -15.93
CA ASP A 188 5.67 12.22 -15.26
C ASP A 188 7.05 12.84 -14.96
N PRO A 189 7.44 13.94 -15.62
CA PRO A 189 8.74 14.59 -15.42
C PRO A 189 8.96 15.06 -13.96
N ARG A 190 7.89 15.29 -13.18
CA ARG A 190 8.00 15.65 -11.77
C ARG A 190 8.51 14.47 -10.93
N GLN A 191 8.05 13.25 -11.23
CA GLN A 191 8.53 12.03 -10.57
C GLN A 191 9.99 11.76 -10.93
N VAL A 192 10.35 11.96 -12.20
CA VAL A 192 11.74 11.85 -12.67
C VAL A 192 12.65 12.84 -11.95
N ALA A 193 12.28 14.11 -11.91
CA ALA A 193 13.06 15.15 -11.22
C ALA A 193 13.22 14.84 -9.73
N PHE A 194 12.16 14.31 -9.08
CA PHE A 194 12.24 13.92 -7.69
C PHE A 194 13.16 12.72 -7.48
N ALA A 195 13.10 11.69 -8.32
CA ALA A 195 14.03 10.55 -8.27
C ALA A 195 15.48 10.99 -8.45
N GLN A 196 15.74 11.90 -9.39
CA GLN A 196 17.07 12.49 -9.61
C GLN A 196 17.56 13.27 -8.39
N SER A 197 16.67 14.01 -7.70
CA SER A 197 17.02 14.70 -6.47
C SER A 197 17.42 13.75 -5.31
N LEU A 198 16.94 12.50 -5.36
CA LEU A 198 17.33 11.42 -4.45
C LEU A 198 18.61 10.68 -4.87
N GLY A 199 19.23 11.11 -5.97
CA GLY A 199 20.48 10.54 -6.48
C GLY A 199 20.29 9.23 -7.26
N PHE A 200 19.19 9.11 -8.00
CA PHE A 200 18.95 8.03 -8.95
C PHE A 200 19.06 8.54 -10.39
N ASP A 201 19.62 7.72 -11.27
CA ASP A 201 19.50 7.93 -12.71
C ASP A 201 18.04 7.68 -13.12
N ALA A 202 17.40 8.66 -13.73
CA ALA A 202 15.99 8.56 -14.08
C ALA A 202 15.69 9.19 -15.45
N LEU A 203 14.90 8.46 -16.26
CA LEU A 203 14.49 8.84 -17.61
C LEU A 203 13.02 9.27 -17.63
N ASP A 204 12.78 10.40 -18.28
CA ASP A 204 11.44 10.86 -18.65
C ASP A 204 10.97 10.14 -19.91
N LEU A 205 9.96 9.25 -19.75
CA LEU A 205 9.38 8.51 -20.87
C LEU A 205 8.50 9.37 -21.80
N SER A 206 8.23 10.62 -21.46
CA SER A 206 7.59 11.57 -22.36
C SER A 206 8.57 12.25 -23.33
N SER A 207 9.88 12.04 -23.14
CA SER A 207 10.94 12.53 -24.02
C SER A 207 11.10 11.63 -25.26
N ASP A 208 11.81 12.12 -26.28
CA ASP A 208 12.12 11.37 -27.51
C ASP A 208 13.28 10.35 -27.34
N ILE A 209 13.77 10.16 -26.12
CA ILE A 209 14.89 9.25 -25.84
C ILE A 209 14.37 7.81 -25.83
N ASN A 210 15.04 6.92 -26.58
CA ASN A 210 14.75 5.51 -26.56
C ASN A 210 15.19 4.91 -25.19
N PRO A 211 14.28 4.31 -24.40
CA PRO A 211 14.63 3.77 -23.09
C PRO A 211 15.68 2.66 -23.12
N VAL A 212 15.70 1.85 -24.17
CA VAL A 212 16.67 0.75 -24.32
C VAL A 212 18.07 1.30 -24.57
N ASP A 213 18.20 2.28 -25.47
CA ASP A 213 19.47 2.93 -25.79
C ASP A 213 20.03 3.64 -24.55
N TRP A 214 19.19 4.37 -23.83
CA TRP A 214 19.54 5.04 -22.58
C TRP A 214 20.04 4.05 -21.52
N CYS A 215 19.37 2.91 -21.34
CA CYS A 215 19.82 1.88 -20.41
C CYS A 215 21.18 1.30 -20.82
N ASN A 216 21.37 1.03 -22.11
CA ASN A 216 22.62 0.48 -22.64
C ASN A 216 23.79 1.45 -22.45
N GLU A 217 23.59 2.74 -22.71
CA GLU A 217 24.60 3.78 -22.51
C GLU A 217 25.07 3.84 -21.05
N LEU A 218 24.12 3.82 -20.11
CA LEU A 218 24.45 3.85 -18.69
C LEU A 218 25.04 2.53 -18.17
N ASN A 219 24.80 1.40 -18.83
CA ASN A 219 25.31 0.10 -18.44
C ASN A 219 26.64 -0.26 -19.12
N SER A 220 27.01 0.39 -20.23
CA SER A 220 28.24 0.11 -20.99
C SER A 220 29.54 0.58 -20.33
N GLY A 221 29.47 1.09 -19.12
CA GLY A 221 30.63 1.48 -18.30
C GLY A 221 31.07 0.45 -17.25
N ILE A 222 30.58 -0.80 -17.32
CA ILE A 222 30.92 -1.89 -16.41
C ILE A 222 31.64 -2.98 -17.16
#